data_901b61d2829bf8660714da7cbbd15423
#
_entry.id   901b61d2829bf8660714da7cbbd15423
#
_cell.length_a   1.000
_cell.length_b   1.000
_cell.length_c   1.000
_cell.angle_alpha   90.00
_cell.angle_beta   90.00
_cell.angle_gamma   90.00
#
_symmetry.space_group_name_H-M   'P 1'
#
loop_
_entity.id
_entity.type
_entity.pdbx_description
1 polymer ?
#
loop_
_entity_poly.entity_id
_entity_poly.type
_entity_poly.pdbx_seq_one_letter_code
_entity_poly.pdbx_strand_id
1 'polypeptide(L)'
;MIQQIQLVLSPPNDVRIPQSWSYRLYGWLMSQISSEFGEQMHLQGEHPIAHFLCFSPEKQSLIWTVNLLNDAARQVVFPVLESAKEIPLHELTLPVSEVRIFPAVSAEELIRSGRSHSETRAKIAFLSPCAFKQSGRYTIFPQETLLLQSLIAHWNTAFPE
;
A
#
# COMPACT_ATOMS: atom_id res chain seq x y z
N MET A 1 7.99 10.65 -7.89
CA MET A 1 8.07 9.28 -8.46
C MET A 1 7.28 8.32 -7.58
N ILE A 2 6.48 7.45 -8.20
CA ILE A 2 5.74 6.37 -7.51
C ILE A 2 6.61 5.12 -7.53
N GLN A 3 6.75 4.46 -6.38
CA GLN A 3 7.57 3.26 -6.24
C GLN A 3 6.75 2.15 -5.60
N GLN A 4 6.67 1.00 -6.25
CA GLN A 4 6.08 -0.20 -5.65
C GLN A 4 7.16 -1.16 -5.18
N ILE A 5 6.96 -1.73 -3.99
CA ILE A 5 7.83 -2.75 -3.39
C ILE A 5 6.93 -3.87 -2.87
N GLN A 6 7.35 -5.11 -3.09
CA GLN A 6 6.69 -6.28 -2.51
C GLN A 6 7.67 -7.05 -1.64
N LEU A 7 7.26 -7.36 -0.42
CA LEU A 7 7.96 -8.27 0.46
C LEU A 7 7.21 -9.59 0.46
N VAL A 8 7.92 -10.67 0.13
CA VAL A 8 7.40 -12.03 0.25
C VAL A 8 7.75 -12.53 1.65
N LEU A 9 6.72 -12.77 2.45
CA LEU A 9 6.85 -13.14 3.85
C LEU A 9 6.51 -14.62 4.02
N SER A 10 7.32 -15.32 4.80
CA SER A 10 7.16 -16.75 5.11
C SER A 10 6.59 -16.90 6.53
N PRO A 11 5.26 -17.10 6.68
CA PRO A 11 4.71 -17.37 8.00
C PRO A 11 5.14 -18.77 8.49
N PRO A 12 5.20 -19.00 9.80
CA PRO A 12 5.36 -20.34 10.36
C PRO A 12 4.27 -21.29 9.85
N ASN A 13 4.59 -22.57 9.65
CA ASN A 13 3.73 -23.55 8.98
C ASN A 13 2.31 -23.69 9.55
N ASP A 14 2.12 -23.45 10.84
CA ASP A 14 0.84 -23.64 11.53
C ASP A 14 0.10 -22.32 11.84
N VAL A 15 0.59 -21.20 11.32
CA VAL A 15 0.03 -19.88 11.62
C VAL A 15 -0.68 -19.30 10.41
N ARG A 16 -2.01 -19.19 10.49
CA ARG A 16 -2.79 -18.46 9.49
C ARG A 16 -2.81 -16.97 9.81
N ILE A 17 -2.18 -16.18 8.97
CA ILE A 17 -2.14 -14.73 9.11
C ILE A 17 -3.29 -14.12 8.30
N PRO A 18 -4.25 -13.47 8.95
CA PRO A 18 -5.34 -12.82 8.25
C PRO A 18 -4.85 -11.54 7.54
N GLN A 19 -5.50 -11.19 6.44
CA GLN A 19 -5.20 -9.98 5.66
C GLN A 19 -5.25 -8.70 6.51
N SER A 20 -6.10 -8.68 7.55
CA SER A 20 -6.19 -7.57 8.49
C SER A 20 -4.88 -7.26 9.22
N TRP A 21 -3.92 -8.20 9.28
CA TRP A 21 -2.60 -7.92 9.87
C TRP A 21 -1.75 -6.95 9.05
N SER A 22 -2.22 -6.51 7.90
CA SER A 22 -1.57 -5.43 7.15
C SER A 22 -1.33 -4.19 8.02
N TYR A 23 -2.22 -3.86 8.97
CA TYR A 23 -2.02 -2.74 9.89
C TYR A 23 -0.86 -2.96 10.87
N ARG A 24 -0.56 -4.21 11.26
CA ARG A 24 0.58 -4.55 12.13
C ARG A 24 1.89 -4.39 11.39
N LEU A 25 1.93 -4.81 10.12
CA LEU A 25 3.08 -4.59 9.26
C LEU A 25 3.34 -3.10 9.04
N TYR A 26 2.27 -2.33 8.87
CA TYR A 26 2.36 -0.88 8.78
C TYR A 26 2.85 -0.25 10.10
N GLY A 27 2.36 -0.72 11.25
CA GLY A 27 2.83 -0.29 12.56
C GLY A 27 4.34 -0.56 12.75
N TRP A 28 4.80 -1.76 12.35
CA TRP A 28 6.23 -2.06 12.32
C TRP A 28 6.99 -1.08 11.42
N LEU A 29 6.53 -0.85 10.19
CA LEU A 29 7.16 0.09 9.28
C LEU A 29 7.28 1.49 9.89
N MET A 30 6.20 1.98 10.50
CA MET A 30 6.19 3.29 11.16
C MET A 30 7.16 3.36 12.34
N SER A 31 7.45 2.24 13.01
CA SER A 31 8.45 2.19 14.08
C SER A 31 9.90 2.20 13.58
N GLN A 32 10.12 1.92 12.30
CA GLN A 32 11.46 1.92 11.68
C GLN A 32 11.84 3.25 11.03
N ILE A 33 10.88 4.15 10.86
CA ILE A 33 11.10 5.47 10.25
C ILE A 33 11.11 6.56 11.33
N SER A 34 11.61 7.76 10.97
CA SER A 34 11.67 8.86 11.92
C SER A 34 10.27 9.31 12.38
N SER A 35 10.13 9.60 13.66
CA SER A 35 8.89 10.16 14.23
C SER A 35 8.46 11.46 13.55
N GLU A 36 9.43 12.27 13.15
CA GLU A 36 9.20 13.53 12.42
C GLU A 36 8.45 13.31 11.11
N PHE A 37 8.81 12.29 10.32
CA PHE A 37 8.09 11.96 9.08
C PHE A 37 6.67 11.46 9.39
N GLY A 38 6.51 10.64 10.43
CA GLY A 38 5.20 10.17 10.89
C GLY A 38 4.28 11.32 11.34
N GLU A 39 4.81 12.28 12.09
CA GLU A 39 4.09 13.47 12.53
C GLU A 39 3.68 14.37 11.36
N GLN A 40 4.57 14.59 10.40
CA GLN A 40 4.27 15.37 9.19
C GLN A 40 3.10 14.76 8.42
N MET A 41 3.07 13.44 8.22
CA MET A 41 1.96 12.76 7.56
C MET A 41 0.62 12.97 8.30
N HIS A 42 0.65 12.93 9.63
CA HIS A 42 -0.56 13.16 10.43
C HIS A 42 -1.05 14.62 10.36
N LEU A 43 -0.15 15.58 10.42
CA LEU A 43 -0.47 17.00 10.41
C LEU A 43 -1.01 17.48 9.05
N GLN A 44 -0.46 16.95 7.97
CA GLN A 44 -0.83 17.36 6.60
C GLN A 44 -2.03 16.59 6.05
N GLY A 45 -2.48 15.53 6.74
CA GLY A 45 -3.51 14.63 6.24
C GLY A 45 -3.08 13.88 4.98
N GLU A 46 -1.78 13.89 4.68
CA GLU A 46 -1.22 13.18 3.55
C GLU A 46 -1.05 11.70 3.86
N HIS A 47 -1.39 10.86 2.90
CA HIS A 47 -1.20 9.42 2.99
C HIS A 47 -0.35 8.94 1.82
N PRO A 48 0.96 9.26 1.80
CA PRO A 48 1.85 8.95 0.69
C PRO A 48 2.26 7.48 0.64
N ILE A 49 1.74 6.65 1.55
CA ILE A 49 2.01 5.22 1.63
C ILE A 49 0.67 4.48 1.52
N ALA A 50 0.52 3.67 0.47
CA ALA A 50 -0.59 2.75 0.34
C ALA A 50 -0.07 1.31 0.42
N HIS A 51 -0.71 0.44 1.19
CA HIS A 51 -0.24 -0.92 1.37
C HIS A 51 -1.39 -1.92 1.48
N PHE A 52 -1.12 -3.15 1.13
CA PHE A 52 -2.04 -4.27 1.36
C PHE A 52 -1.27 -5.58 1.51
N LEU A 53 -1.92 -6.54 2.17
CA LEU A 53 -1.40 -7.89 2.39
C LEU A 53 -2.30 -8.89 1.69
N CYS A 54 -1.73 -9.80 0.92
CA CYS A 54 -2.47 -10.91 0.32
C CYS A 54 -1.72 -12.23 0.52
N PHE A 55 -2.46 -13.32 0.54
CA PHE A 55 -1.89 -14.67 0.55
C PHE A 55 -1.77 -15.17 -0.90
N SER A 56 -0.62 -15.74 -1.24
CA SER A 56 -0.38 -16.44 -2.49
C SER A 56 -0.49 -17.94 -2.27
N PRO A 57 -1.55 -18.60 -2.75
CA PRO A 57 -1.72 -20.04 -2.59
C PRO A 57 -0.61 -20.85 -3.30
N GLU A 58 -0.16 -20.35 -4.45
CA GLU A 58 0.87 -21.00 -5.26
C GLU A 58 2.22 -21.07 -4.54
N LYS A 59 2.57 -20.02 -3.81
CA LYS A 59 3.84 -19.88 -3.10
C LYS A 59 3.74 -20.22 -1.61
N GLN A 60 2.56 -20.50 -1.10
CA GLN A 60 2.30 -20.69 0.34
C GLN A 60 2.90 -19.56 1.19
N SER A 61 2.85 -18.33 0.70
CA SER A 61 3.50 -17.17 1.28
C SER A 61 2.56 -15.97 1.31
N LEU A 62 2.88 -15.00 2.16
CA LEU A 62 2.22 -13.72 2.19
C LEU A 62 2.98 -12.73 1.31
N ILE A 63 2.26 -11.93 0.56
CA ILE A 63 2.83 -10.82 -0.21
C ILE A 63 2.32 -9.51 0.38
N TRP A 64 3.25 -8.77 0.98
CA TRP A 64 2.97 -7.42 1.43
C TRP A 64 3.43 -6.43 0.39
N THR A 65 2.46 -5.77 -0.25
CA THR A 65 2.72 -4.75 -1.27
C THR A 65 2.64 -3.38 -0.63
N VAL A 66 3.67 -2.57 -0.86
CA VAL A 66 3.77 -1.18 -0.39
C VAL A 66 4.00 -0.29 -1.60
N ASN A 67 3.15 0.73 -1.76
CA ASN A 67 3.28 1.76 -2.78
C ASN A 67 3.65 3.08 -2.11
N LEU A 68 4.77 3.65 -2.53
CA LEU A 68 5.28 4.95 -2.10
C LEU A 68 4.89 5.96 -3.18
N LEU A 69 4.03 6.92 -2.84
CA LEU A 69 3.35 7.77 -3.81
C LEU A 69 4.09 9.07 -4.11
N ASN A 70 5.08 9.43 -3.28
CA ASN A 70 5.92 10.60 -3.49
C ASN A 70 7.38 10.36 -3.13
N ASP A 71 8.26 11.31 -3.46
CA ASP A 71 9.69 11.19 -3.24
C ASP A 71 10.07 11.25 -1.76
N ALA A 72 9.33 11.97 -0.93
CA ALA A 72 9.58 12.04 0.51
C ALA A 72 9.37 10.66 1.17
N ALA A 73 8.24 10.01 0.89
CA ALA A 73 7.99 8.65 1.36
C ALA A 73 9.04 7.67 0.82
N ARG A 74 9.44 7.81 -0.45
CA ARG A 74 10.45 6.96 -1.05
C ARG A 74 11.80 7.09 -0.34
N GLN A 75 12.27 8.30 -0.07
CA GLN A 75 13.56 8.53 0.60
C GLN A 75 13.61 7.92 2.00
N VAL A 76 12.52 7.96 2.74
CA VAL A 76 12.46 7.50 4.13
C VAL A 76 12.12 6.01 4.23
N VAL A 77 11.18 5.53 3.45
CA VAL A 77 10.59 4.18 3.60
C VAL A 77 11.32 3.12 2.75
N PHE A 78 11.76 3.48 1.55
CA PHE A 78 12.38 2.53 0.62
C PHE A 78 13.58 1.79 1.24
N PRO A 79 14.55 2.47 1.88
CA PRO A 79 15.71 1.80 2.47
C PRO A 79 15.33 0.78 3.55
N VAL A 80 14.29 1.07 4.32
CA VAL A 80 13.78 0.17 5.37
C VAL A 80 13.24 -1.11 4.75
N LEU A 81 12.40 -0.99 3.72
CA LEU A 81 11.79 -2.14 3.05
C LEU A 81 12.82 -2.96 2.27
N GLU A 82 13.75 -2.29 1.59
CA GLU A 82 14.79 -2.95 0.79
C GLU A 82 15.73 -3.79 1.65
N SER A 83 16.08 -3.30 2.84
CA SER A 83 17.00 -3.98 3.75
C SER A 83 16.32 -4.98 4.71
N ALA A 84 15.00 -5.07 4.70
CA ALA A 84 14.25 -5.91 5.63
C ALA A 84 14.55 -7.40 5.40
N LYS A 85 15.05 -8.09 6.42
CA LYS A 85 15.28 -9.54 6.43
C LYS A 85 14.19 -10.29 7.19
N GLU A 86 13.61 -9.63 8.17
CA GLU A 86 12.55 -10.15 9.02
C GLU A 86 11.70 -8.99 9.55
N ILE A 87 10.46 -9.28 9.86
CA ILE A 87 9.52 -8.32 10.45
C ILE A 87 9.07 -8.87 11.80
N PRO A 88 9.61 -8.36 12.92
CA PRO A 88 9.15 -8.74 14.24
C PRO A 88 7.75 -8.13 14.50
N LEU A 89 6.80 -8.98 14.78
CA LEU A 89 5.48 -8.63 15.26
C LEU A 89 5.35 -9.13 16.69
N HIS A 90 4.36 -8.60 17.43
CA HIS A 90 4.27 -8.88 18.88
C HIS A 90 4.24 -10.38 19.22
N GLU A 91 3.54 -11.18 18.41
CA GLU A 91 3.36 -12.62 18.66
C GLU A 91 4.30 -13.52 17.87
N LEU A 92 4.91 -13.00 16.81
CA LEU A 92 5.79 -13.79 15.92
C LEU A 92 6.68 -12.89 15.06
N THR A 93 7.74 -13.48 14.53
CA THR A 93 8.60 -12.84 13.53
C THR A 93 8.32 -13.45 12.15
N LEU A 94 8.14 -12.59 11.15
CA LEU A 94 7.94 -13.00 9.76
C LEU A 94 9.25 -12.85 8.98
N PRO A 95 9.90 -13.93 8.57
CA PRO A 95 11.03 -13.85 7.67
C PRO A 95 10.63 -13.26 6.32
N VAL A 96 11.49 -12.40 5.78
CA VAL A 96 11.38 -11.87 4.41
C VAL A 96 12.19 -12.78 3.49
N SER A 97 11.53 -13.57 2.67
CA SER A 97 12.20 -14.51 1.76
C SER A 97 12.63 -13.84 0.45
N GLU A 98 11.94 -12.79 0.05
CA GLU A 98 12.23 -12.07 -1.20
C GLU A 98 11.74 -10.61 -1.09
N VAL A 99 12.53 -9.68 -1.60
CA VAL A 99 12.13 -8.29 -1.82
C VAL A 99 12.09 -8.03 -3.33
N ARG A 100 10.92 -7.63 -3.83
CA ARG A 100 10.72 -7.30 -5.25
C ARG A 100 10.54 -5.80 -5.38
N ILE A 101 11.40 -5.18 -6.15
CA ILE A 101 11.38 -3.75 -6.43
C ILE A 101 10.92 -3.57 -7.86
N PHE A 102 9.80 -2.88 -8.05
CA PHE A 102 9.29 -2.54 -9.38
C PHE A 102 9.92 -1.23 -9.86
N PRO A 103 10.03 -0.99 -11.16
CA PRO A 103 10.51 0.29 -11.66
C PRO A 103 9.70 1.45 -11.11
N ALA A 104 10.38 2.53 -10.73
CA ALA A 104 9.71 3.76 -10.31
C ALA A 104 9.08 4.44 -11.54
N VAL A 105 7.86 4.97 -11.37
CA VAL A 105 7.06 5.59 -12.44
C VAL A 105 6.70 7.01 -12.04
N SER A 106 6.75 7.96 -12.98
CA SER A 106 6.26 9.31 -12.74
C SER A 106 4.74 9.41 -12.91
N ALA A 107 4.12 10.45 -12.34
CA ALA A 107 2.71 10.73 -12.57
C ALA A 107 2.42 10.95 -14.06
N GLU A 108 3.32 11.65 -14.78
CA GLU A 108 3.18 11.91 -16.21
C GLU A 108 3.23 10.62 -17.03
N GLU A 109 4.09 9.66 -16.66
CA GLU A 109 4.15 8.36 -17.31
C GLU A 109 2.87 7.56 -17.10
N LEU A 110 2.30 7.58 -15.89
CA LEU A 110 1.01 6.94 -15.62
C LEU A 110 -0.12 7.57 -16.43
N ILE A 111 -0.19 8.90 -16.45
CA ILE A 111 -1.19 9.62 -17.25
C ILE A 111 -1.02 9.32 -18.75
N ARG A 112 0.21 9.32 -19.23
CA ARG A 112 0.51 8.99 -20.63
C ARG A 112 0.09 7.57 -20.97
N SER A 113 0.43 6.61 -20.12
CA SER A 113 0.00 5.22 -20.26
C SER A 113 -1.52 5.10 -20.29
N GLY A 114 -2.22 5.74 -19.37
CA GLY A 114 -3.68 5.75 -19.32
C GLY A 114 -4.32 6.33 -20.59
N ARG A 115 -3.76 7.42 -21.13
CA ARG A 115 -4.24 8.05 -22.38
C ARG A 115 -3.98 7.23 -23.64
N SER A 116 -2.98 6.36 -23.62
CA SER A 116 -2.66 5.49 -24.78
C SER A 116 -3.60 4.29 -24.91
N HIS A 117 -4.38 3.98 -23.85
CA HIS A 117 -5.37 2.90 -23.91
C HIS A 117 -6.66 3.39 -24.58
N SER A 118 -7.08 2.68 -25.61
CA SER A 118 -8.34 2.95 -26.33
C SER A 118 -9.57 2.41 -25.60
N GLU A 119 -9.38 1.60 -24.57
CA GLU A 119 -10.47 1.01 -23.81
C GLU A 119 -11.14 2.05 -22.91
N THR A 120 -12.45 2.21 -23.07
CA THR A 120 -13.29 3.11 -22.27
C THR A 120 -13.91 2.40 -21.06
N ARG A 121 -13.62 1.11 -20.87
CA ARG A 121 -14.16 0.29 -19.78
C ARG A 121 -13.03 -0.26 -18.92
N ALA A 122 -13.19 -0.15 -17.62
CA ALA A 122 -12.29 -0.75 -16.63
C ALA A 122 -13.06 -1.72 -15.75
N LYS A 123 -12.44 -2.86 -15.44
CA LYS A 123 -12.94 -3.80 -14.43
C LYS A 123 -12.19 -3.58 -13.13
N ILE A 124 -12.91 -3.25 -12.07
CA ILE A 124 -12.34 -3.11 -10.72
C ILE A 124 -12.75 -4.32 -9.90
N ALA A 125 -11.77 -5.00 -9.31
CA ALA A 125 -11.99 -6.12 -8.41
C ALA A 125 -11.58 -5.72 -6.98
N PHE A 126 -12.50 -5.86 -6.04
CA PHE A 126 -12.21 -5.70 -4.62
C PHE A 126 -11.67 -7.02 -4.07
N LEU A 127 -10.40 -7.04 -3.70
CA LEU A 127 -9.73 -8.25 -3.17
C LEU A 127 -9.92 -8.41 -1.65
N SER A 128 -10.49 -7.39 -1.00
CA SER A 128 -10.82 -7.37 0.43
C SER A 128 -12.12 -6.62 0.64
N PRO A 129 -12.80 -6.82 1.79
CA PRO A 129 -13.94 -5.99 2.17
C PRO A 129 -13.58 -4.51 2.12
N CYS A 130 -14.41 -3.73 1.46
CA CYS A 130 -14.23 -2.30 1.30
C CYS A 130 -15.44 -1.56 1.88
N ALA A 131 -15.21 -0.45 2.56
CA ALA A 131 -16.25 0.44 3.05
C ALA A 131 -15.88 1.89 2.73
N PHE A 132 -16.89 2.66 2.33
CA PHE A 132 -16.76 4.08 2.07
C PHE A 132 -17.41 4.87 3.21
N LYS A 133 -16.78 5.95 3.65
CA LYS A 133 -17.35 6.84 4.65
C LYS A 133 -17.96 8.06 3.96
N GLN A 134 -19.27 8.25 4.13
CA GLN A 134 -20.00 9.39 3.62
C GLN A 134 -20.86 9.98 4.73
N SER A 135 -20.73 11.29 5.00
CA SER A 135 -21.52 12.01 6.01
C SER A 135 -21.54 11.31 7.38
N GLY A 136 -20.39 10.76 7.81
CA GLY A 136 -20.22 10.07 9.08
C GLY A 136 -20.75 8.61 9.11
N ARG A 137 -21.32 8.10 8.04
CA ARG A 137 -21.84 6.73 7.92
C ARG A 137 -20.98 5.89 6.99
N TYR A 138 -20.89 4.59 7.27
CA TYR A 138 -20.21 3.64 6.41
C TYR A 138 -21.19 3.01 5.42
N THR A 139 -20.80 3.02 4.14
CA THR A 139 -21.49 2.34 3.05
C THR A 139 -20.61 1.15 2.61
N ILE A 140 -21.13 -0.06 2.73
CA ILE A 140 -20.42 -1.31 2.40
C ILE A 140 -20.60 -1.74 0.95
N PHE A 141 -21.59 -1.16 0.23
CA PHE A 141 -21.78 -1.42 -1.19
C PHE A 141 -20.90 -0.49 -2.02
N PRO A 142 -20.14 -1.02 -3.00
CA PRO A 142 -19.38 -0.19 -3.92
C PRO A 142 -20.34 0.70 -4.71
N GLN A 143 -20.10 2.01 -4.60
CA GLN A 143 -20.76 3.01 -5.43
C GLN A 143 -19.69 3.64 -6.31
N GLU A 144 -19.92 3.64 -7.62
CA GLU A 144 -18.95 4.17 -8.61
C GLU A 144 -18.52 5.60 -8.29
N THR A 145 -19.49 6.45 -7.94
CA THR A 145 -19.21 7.85 -7.58
C THR A 145 -18.30 7.97 -6.36
N LEU A 146 -18.56 7.22 -5.29
CA LEU A 146 -17.75 7.27 -4.07
C LEU A 146 -16.35 6.73 -4.33
N LEU A 147 -16.24 5.66 -5.13
CA LEU A 147 -14.96 5.10 -5.51
C LEU A 147 -14.12 6.10 -6.31
N LEU A 148 -14.70 6.68 -7.36
CA LEU A 148 -13.99 7.64 -8.21
C LEU A 148 -13.63 8.92 -7.45
N GLN A 149 -14.53 9.45 -6.63
CA GLN A 149 -14.23 10.61 -5.77
C GLN A 149 -13.08 10.32 -4.81
N SER A 150 -13.06 9.13 -4.19
CA SER A 150 -11.97 8.72 -3.31
C SER A 150 -10.64 8.62 -4.06
N LEU A 151 -10.62 7.99 -5.23
CA LEU A 151 -9.41 7.86 -6.05
C LEU A 151 -8.87 9.22 -6.50
N ILE A 152 -9.76 10.12 -6.97
CA ILE A 152 -9.37 11.48 -7.38
C ILE A 152 -8.84 12.28 -6.20
N ALA A 153 -9.50 12.21 -5.04
CA ALA A 153 -9.04 12.91 -3.85
C ALA A 153 -7.64 12.45 -3.42
N HIS A 154 -7.38 11.14 -3.40
CA HIS A 154 -6.05 10.61 -3.07
C HIS A 154 -5.01 10.96 -4.12
N TRP A 155 -5.39 10.95 -5.41
CA TRP A 155 -4.49 11.38 -6.48
C TRP A 155 -4.07 12.84 -6.31
N ASN A 156 -5.03 13.75 -6.11
CA ASN A 156 -4.76 15.18 -5.94
C ASN A 156 -3.94 15.48 -4.68
N THR A 157 -4.11 14.67 -3.61
CA THR A 157 -3.27 14.79 -2.41
C THR A 157 -1.84 14.32 -2.67
N ALA A 158 -1.67 13.24 -3.42
CA ALA A 158 -0.35 12.69 -3.73
C ALA A 158 0.41 13.52 -4.77
N PHE A 159 -0.30 14.21 -5.67
CA PHE A 159 0.25 15.00 -6.77
C PHE A 159 -0.44 16.37 -6.83
N PRO A 160 -0.16 17.26 -5.87
CA PRO A 160 -0.65 18.63 -5.95
C PRO A 160 -0.04 19.32 -7.18
N GLU A 161 -0.90 20.06 -7.94
CA GLU A 161 -0.47 20.87 -9.09
C GLU A 161 0.44 22.03 -8.66
#